data_1cd754a23d57eeeba9c5511f2ec3f9b1
#
_entry.id   1cd754a23d57eeeba9c5511f2ec3f9b1
#
_cell.length_a   1.000
_cell.length_b   1.000
_cell.length_c   1.000
_cell.angle_alpha   90.00
_cell.angle_beta   90.00
_cell.angle_gamma   90.00
#
_symmetry.space_group_name_H-M   'P 1'
#
loop_
_entity.id
_entity.type
_entity.pdbx_description
1 polymer ?
#
loop_
_entity_poly.entity_id
_entity_poly.type
_entity_poly.pdbx_seq_one_letter_code
_entity_poly.pdbx_strand_id
1 'polypeptide(L)'
;MNHENDYILPLIESKFEEFSESEKTIAEYFLATDDEDLSSKTVSKKLYVSEAALTRFAKRLGLSGYREFIYSYQQFKENEGKTIILRKSPVFDTYEEILEKTYALYDGDKYDEFTKLILNCKRIYIYGVGSSGYLAMEFAQRLIRLGLDAEAITNTHEILLNEVRIKKDNFVMGISYSGKSIEVIEALKSASKKGARTGFLVANDSKFRNEYFDVVLLLAHKQNLEYSNIISPQFPAMIILDILFKRLYDERQDSGEVYMQSVNQMLSIIKEKDDEL
;
A
#
# COMPACT_ATOMS: atom_id res chain seq x y z
N MET A 1 9.87 32.84 6.62
CA MET A 1 10.70 31.76 7.19
C MET A 1 10.37 30.51 6.36
N ASN A 2 11.36 29.99 5.64
CA ASN A 2 11.17 28.94 4.65
C ASN A 2 10.82 27.62 5.33
N HIS A 3 9.67 27.06 4.97
CA HIS A 3 9.17 25.76 5.42
C HIS A 3 9.77 24.58 4.62
N GLU A 4 10.93 24.74 4.00
CA GLU A 4 11.63 23.70 3.21
C GLU A 4 12.34 22.67 4.11
N ASN A 5 12.40 22.90 5.43
CA ASN A 5 13.24 22.11 6.33
C ASN A 5 12.57 20.85 6.90
N ASP A 6 11.24 20.70 6.78
CA ASP A 6 10.52 19.58 7.40
C ASP A 6 10.51 18.29 6.57
N TYR A 7 11.22 18.27 5.41
CA TYR A 7 11.20 17.16 4.45
C TYR A 7 12.58 16.68 4.04
N ILE A 8 13.57 16.85 4.89
CA ILE A 8 14.97 16.59 4.49
C ILE A 8 15.18 15.12 4.07
N LEU A 9 14.62 14.13 4.80
CA LEU A 9 14.77 12.72 4.43
C LEU A 9 14.00 12.36 3.15
N PRO A 10 12.71 12.71 2.99
CA PRO A 10 12.01 12.55 1.71
C PRO A 10 12.71 13.25 0.53
N LEU A 11 13.36 14.40 0.77
CA LEU A 11 14.12 15.09 -0.26
C LEU A 11 15.39 14.32 -0.66
N ILE A 12 16.08 13.70 0.29
CA ILE A 12 17.22 12.82 0.02
C ILE A 12 16.74 11.61 -0.82
N GLU A 13 15.67 10.94 -0.39
CA GLU A 13 15.11 9.79 -1.08
C GLU A 13 14.69 10.12 -2.52
N SER A 14 14.04 11.26 -2.72
CA SER A 14 13.56 11.66 -4.06
C SER A 14 14.66 11.92 -5.08
N LYS A 15 15.88 12.22 -4.61
CA LYS A 15 17.04 12.50 -5.47
C LYS A 15 18.08 11.39 -5.45
N PHE A 16 17.80 10.27 -4.79
CA PHE A 16 18.79 9.23 -4.53
C PHE A 16 19.43 8.67 -5.81
N GLU A 17 18.63 8.43 -6.84
CA GLU A 17 19.11 7.91 -8.13
C GLU A 17 19.99 8.91 -8.91
N GLU A 18 19.87 10.21 -8.62
CA GLU A 18 20.66 11.25 -9.26
C GLU A 18 22.03 11.44 -8.61
N PHE A 19 22.28 10.83 -7.44
CA PHE A 19 23.49 11.00 -6.68
C PHE A 19 24.67 10.22 -7.26
N SER A 20 25.86 10.84 -7.22
CA SER A 20 27.11 10.12 -7.42
C SER A 20 27.36 9.14 -6.28
N GLU A 21 28.25 8.16 -6.48
CA GLU A 21 28.57 7.15 -5.44
C GLU A 21 28.98 7.76 -4.10
N SER A 22 29.76 8.85 -4.12
CA SER A 22 30.10 9.57 -2.89
C SER A 22 28.90 10.27 -2.24
N GLU A 23 27.95 10.78 -3.03
CA GLU A 23 26.72 11.39 -2.51
C GLU A 23 25.73 10.33 -2.02
N LYS A 24 25.67 9.15 -2.65
CA LYS A 24 24.87 8.00 -2.16
C LYS A 24 25.37 7.54 -0.79
N THR A 25 26.68 7.41 -0.61
CA THR A 25 27.26 7.08 0.70
C THR A 25 26.86 8.10 1.79
N ILE A 26 26.82 9.39 1.45
CA ILE A 26 26.37 10.44 2.38
C ILE A 26 24.86 10.32 2.63
N ALA A 27 24.07 10.08 1.58
CA ALA A 27 22.61 9.91 1.67
C ALA A 27 22.25 8.73 2.57
N GLU A 28 22.83 7.54 2.31
CA GLU A 28 22.60 6.32 3.09
C GLU A 28 22.93 6.52 4.58
N TYR A 29 24.01 7.23 4.85
CA TYR A 29 24.36 7.55 6.23
C TYR A 29 23.26 8.37 6.90
N PHE A 30 22.79 9.46 6.30
CA PHE A 30 21.76 10.31 6.91
C PHE A 30 20.37 9.67 6.94
N LEU A 31 20.09 8.71 6.06
CA LEU A 31 18.85 7.93 6.10
C LEU A 31 18.82 6.91 7.27
N ALA A 32 20.00 6.52 7.79
CA ALA A 32 20.11 5.44 8.78
C ALA A 32 20.76 5.86 10.11
N THR A 33 21.29 7.09 10.24
CA THR A 33 22.10 7.45 11.42
C THR A 33 21.27 7.98 12.59
N ASP A 34 21.72 7.60 13.79
CA ASP A 34 21.30 8.18 15.07
C ASP A 34 22.47 8.86 15.80
N ASP A 35 23.54 9.20 15.08
CA ASP A 35 24.73 9.83 15.66
C ASP A 35 24.40 11.24 16.20
N GLU A 36 24.94 11.58 17.36
CA GLU A 36 24.78 12.90 17.99
C GLU A 36 25.73 13.95 17.37
N ASP A 37 26.98 13.58 17.03
CA ASP A 37 27.95 14.50 16.43
C ASP A 37 27.92 14.44 14.91
N LEU A 38 27.13 15.32 14.33
CA LEU A 38 26.97 15.50 12.89
C LEU A 38 27.85 16.63 12.33
N SER A 39 28.97 16.99 13.03
CA SER A 39 29.90 17.99 12.52
C SER A 39 30.54 17.54 11.20
N SER A 40 30.81 18.49 10.28
CA SER A 40 31.40 18.18 8.97
C SER A 40 32.70 17.39 9.10
N LYS A 41 33.47 17.68 10.13
CA LYS A 41 34.74 17.00 10.43
C LYS A 41 34.54 15.56 10.88
N THR A 42 33.57 15.28 11.71
CA THR A 42 33.26 13.92 12.20
C THR A 42 32.68 13.09 11.08
N VAL A 43 31.65 13.59 10.38
CA VAL A 43 30.99 12.87 9.30
C VAL A 43 31.93 12.63 8.12
N SER A 44 32.72 13.62 7.72
CA SER A 44 33.70 13.44 6.63
C SER A 44 34.72 12.34 6.92
N LYS A 45 35.22 12.26 8.17
CA LYS A 45 36.11 11.19 8.59
C LYS A 45 35.45 9.83 8.60
N LYS A 46 34.22 9.76 9.15
CA LYS A 46 33.47 8.51 9.26
C LYS A 46 33.13 7.89 7.90
N LEU A 47 32.79 8.74 6.93
CA LEU A 47 32.40 8.31 5.58
C LEU A 47 33.58 8.28 4.59
N TYR A 48 34.79 8.66 5.01
CA TYR A 48 35.97 8.79 4.14
C TYR A 48 35.72 9.73 2.94
N VAL A 49 34.94 10.80 3.15
CA VAL A 49 34.69 11.84 2.16
C VAL A 49 35.29 13.18 2.58
N SER A 50 35.43 14.14 1.65
CA SER A 50 35.88 15.49 2.01
C SER A 50 34.75 16.33 2.58
N GLU A 51 35.04 17.31 3.44
CA GLU A 51 34.01 18.28 3.89
C GLU A 51 33.38 19.07 2.72
N ALA A 52 34.19 19.26 1.64
CA ALA A 52 33.65 19.83 0.40
C ALA A 52 32.62 18.93 -0.27
N ALA A 53 32.72 17.60 -0.16
CA ALA A 53 31.70 16.67 -0.67
C ALA A 53 30.39 16.79 0.11
N LEU A 54 30.44 16.92 1.43
CA LEU A 54 29.26 17.18 2.27
C LEU A 54 28.56 18.49 1.87
N THR A 55 29.35 19.54 1.58
CA THR A 55 28.81 20.82 1.12
C THR A 55 28.16 20.71 -0.28
N ARG A 56 28.77 19.94 -1.20
CA ARG A 56 28.17 19.70 -2.53
C ARG A 56 26.90 18.90 -2.44
N PHE A 57 26.87 17.85 -1.61
CA PHE A 57 25.65 17.07 -1.33
C PHE A 57 24.51 17.97 -0.85
N ALA A 58 24.74 18.83 0.15
CA ALA A 58 23.74 19.78 0.63
C ALA A 58 23.24 20.72 -0.48
N LYS A 59 24.15 21.24 -1.33
CA LYS A 59 23.79 22.08 -2.48
C LYS A 59 22.99 21.34 -3.53
N ARG A 60 23.25 20.05 -3.74
CA ARG A 60 22.46 19.21 -4.63
C ARG A 60 21.01 19.05 -4.16
N LEU A 61 20.79 19.06 -2.86
CA LEU A 61 19.47 19.09 -2.24
C LEU A 61 18.78 20.48 -2.32
N GLY A 62 19.46 21.51 -2.85
CA GLY A 62 18.92 22.87 -2.97
C GLY A 62 19.23 23.78 -1.79
N LEU A 63 20.06 23.32 -0.84
CA LEU A 63 20.46 24.06 0.35
C LEU A 63 21.72 24.89 0.10
N SER A 64 21.97 25.93 0.90
CA SER A 64 23.15 26.77 0.74
C SER A 64 24.47 26.07 1.09
N GLY A 65 24.42 25.04 1.93
CA GLY A 65 25.58 24.22 2.32
C GLY A 65 25.29 23.27 3.46
N TYR A 66 26.36 22.59 3.91
CA TYR A 66 26.27 21.53 4.94
C TYR A 66 25.68 22.01 6.27
N ARG A 67 25.96 23.26 6.66
CA ARG A 67 25.44 23.83 7.92
C ARG A 67 23.91 23.95 7.91
N GLU A 68 23.35 24.41 6.80
CA GLU A 68 21.89 24.47 6.62
C GLU A 68 21.29 23.08 6.56
N PHE A 69 21.95 22.15 5.87
CA PHE A 69 21.52 20.75 5.82
C PHE A 69 21.44 20.13 7.23
N ILE A 70 22.46 20.28 8.06
CA ILE A 70 22.45 19.74 9.43
C ILE A 70 21.37 20.39 10.28
N TYR A 71 21.19 21.70 10.16
CA TYR A 71 20.11 22.38 10.85
C TYR A 71 18.73 21.80 10.48
N SER A 72 18.47 21.63 9.19
CA SER A 72 17.22 21.04 8.69
C SER A 72 17.07 19.58 9.14
N TYR A 73 18.14 18.80 9.12
CA TYR A 73 18.15 17.41 9.56
C TYR A 73 17.85 17.29 11.06
N GLN A 74 18.47 18.12 11.90
CA GLN A 74 18.23 18.12 13.34
C GLN A 74 16.80 18.56 13.67
N GLN A 75 16.29 19.60 12.99
CA GLN A 75 14.89 20.01 13.13
C GLN A 75 13.93 18.89 12.76
N PHE A 76 14.22 18.14 11.69
CA PHE A 76 13.43 16.98 11.32
C PHE A 76 13.46 15.92 12.44
N LYS A 77 14.64 15.56 12.96
CA LYS A 77 14.80 14.59 14.05
C LYS A 77 14.14 15.04 15.36
N GLU A 78 14.22 16.30 15.74
CA GLU A 78 13.56 16.86 16.92
C GLU A 78 12.02 16.86 16.79
N ASN A 79 11.52 16.93 15.57
CA ASN A 79 10.08 16.85 15.25
C ASN A 79 9.61 15.41 14.95
N GLU A 80 10.49 14.43 14.92
CA GLU A 80 10.14 13.01 14.81
C GLU A 80 9.31 12.62 16.05
N GLY A 81 8.00 12.51 15.87
CA GLY A 81 7.01 12.28 16.95
C GLY A 81 6.17 13.51 17.33
N LYS A 82 6.49 14.71 16.84
CA LYS A 82 5.57 15.84 16.86
C LYS A 82 4.88 15.89 15.52
N THR A 83 3.55 15.85 15.53
CA THR A 83 2.75 16.03 14.31
C THR A 83 3.27 17.28 13.58
N ILE A 84 3.89 17.04 12.41
CA ILE A 84 4.35 18.14 11.55
C ILE A 84 3.10 18.94 11.21
N ILE A 85 2.99 20.15 11.74
CA ILE A 85 1.93 21.10 11.34
C ILE A 85 2.34 21.60 9.95
N LEU A 86 2.20 20.73 8.97
CA LEU A 86 2.17 21.13 7.59
C LEU A 86 1.04 22.13 7.41
N ARG A 87 1.15 23.03 6.45
CA ARG A 87 -0.04 23.65 5.85
C ARG A 87 -0.82 22.49 5.20
N LYS A 88 -1.56 21.76 6.03
CA LYS A 88 -2.28 20.58 5.61
C LYS A 88 -3.32 21.05 4.60
N SER A 89 -3.21 20.49 3.40
CA SER A 89 -4.39 20.47 2.55
C SER A 89 -5.47 19.72 3.34
N PRO A 90 -6.71 20.20 3.41
CA PRO A 90 -7.81 19.49 4.06
C PRO A 90 -7.98 18.04 3.58
N VAL A 91 -7.42 17.73 2.42
CA VAL A 91 -7.32 16.37 1.88
C VAL A 91 -6.46 15.47 2.77
N PHE A 92 -5.32 15.97 3.28
CA PHE A 92 -4.46 15.19 4.18
C PHE A 92 -5.17 14.90 5.52
N ASP A 93 -5.85 15.90 6.10
CA ASP A 93 -6.61 15.71 7.34
C ASP A 93 -7.69 14.62 7.16
N THR A 94 -8.34 14.61 6.00
CA THR A 94 -9.32 13.57 5.65
C THR A 94 -8.69 12.19 5.53
N TYR A 95 -7.49 12.06 4.94
CA TYR A 95 -6.78 10.79 4.86
C TYR A 95 -6.30 10.31 6.22
N GLU A 96 -5.80 11.18 7.08
CA GLU A 96 -5.44 10.84 8.45
C GLU A 96 -6.65 10.29 9.22
N GLU A 97 -7.80 10.98 9.16
CA GLU A 97 -9.02 10.52 9.82
C GLU A 97 -9.50 9.16 9.28
N ILE A 98 -9.35 8.89 7.97
CA ILE A 98 -9.66 7.58 7.41
C ILE A 98 -8.69 6.51 7.91
N LEU A 99 -7.40 6.82 8.05
CA LEU A 99 -6.41 5.91 8.62
C LEU A 99 -6.74 5.56 10.06
N GLU A 100 -7.05 6.55 10.90
CA GLU A 100 -7.46 6.34 12.29
C GLU A 100 -8.72 5.47 12.39
N LYS A 101 -9.73 5.76 11.58
CA LYS A 101 -10.95 4.95 11.52
C LYS A 101 -10.67 3.51 11.05
N THR A 102 -9.80 3.34 10.06
CA THR A 102 -9.41 2.00 9.56
C THR A 102 -8.69 1.23 10.65
N TYR A 103 -7.79 1.89 11.38
CA TYR A 103 -7.09 1.29 12.52
C TYR A 103 -8.07 0.87 13.63
N ALA A 104 -9.04 1.72 13.96
CA ALA A 104 -10.05 1.42 14.98
C ALA A 104 -10.98 0.24 14.59
N LEU A 105 -11.15 -0.03 13.30
CA LEU A 105 -11.94 -1.16 12.77
C LEU A 105 -11.12 -2.43 12.57
N TYR A 106 -9.81 -2.38 12.79
CA TYR A 106 -8.93 -3.52 12.59
C TYR A 106 -9.22 -4.64 13.61
N ASP A 107 -9.48 -5.83 13.09
CA ASP A 107 -9.75 -7.05 13.85
C ASP A 107 -8.81 -8.16 13.33
N GLY A 108 -7.72 -8.39 14.04
CA GLY A 108 -6.66 -9.33 13.64
C GLY A 108 -7.17 -10.74 13.33
N ASP A 109 -8.13 -11.23 14.10
CA ASP A 109 -8.69 -12.59 13.94
C ASP A 109 -9.44 -12.72 12.60
N LYS A 110 -10.19 -11.68 12.20
CA LYS A 110 -10.87 -11.68 10.91
C LYS A 110 -9.90 -11.62 9.74
N TYR A 111 -8.80 -10.87 9.88
CA TYR A 111 -7.77 -10.85 8.84
C TYR A 111 -7.06 -12.19 8.71
N ASP A 112 -6.78 -12.87 9.84
CA ASP A 112 -6.22 -14.23 9.86
C ASP A 112 -7.18 -15.23 9.20
N GLU A 113 -8.48 -15.15 9.51
CA GLU A 113 -9.48 -16.01 8.89
C GLU A 113 -9.57 -15.74 7.37
N PHE A 114 -9.61 -14.48 6.96
CA PHE A 114 -9.66 -14.09 5.55
C PHE A 114 -8.42 -14.61 4.78
N THR A 115 -7.24 -14.46 5.37
CA THR A 115 -5.97 -14.96 4.82
C THR A 115 -6.00 -16.47 4.66
N LYS A 116 -6.46 -17.20 5.68
CA LYS A 116 -6.60 -18.67 5.62
C LYS A 116 -7.58 -19.13 4.54
N LEU A 117 -8.68 -18.41 4.32
CA LEU A 117 -9.63 -18.73 3.27
C LEU A 117 -9.00 -18.59 1.87
N ILE A 118 -8.20 -17.55 1.65
CA ILE A 118 -7.44 -17.38 0.41
C ILE A 118 -6.41 -18.49 0.20
N LEU A 119 -5.62 -18.81 1.23
CA LEU A 119 -4.54 -19.81 1.10
C LEU A 119 -5.04 -21.23 0.91
N ASN A 120 -6.25 -21.57 1.40
CA ASN A 120 -6.81 -22.91 1.34
C ASN A 120 -7.74 -23.15 0.15
N CYS A 121 -7.93 -22.18 -0.74
CA CYS A 121 -8.74 -22.37 -1.94
C CYS A 121 -7.88 -22.72 -3.17
N LYS A 122 -8.53 -23.26 -4.21
CA LYS A 122 -7.85 -23.53 -5.50
C LYS A 122 -7.88 -22.34 -6.44
N ARG A 123 -8.92 -21.53 -6.36
CA ARG A 123 -9.11 -20.38 -7.24
C ARG A 123 -9.85 -19.26 -6.52
N ILE A 124 -9.42 -18.04 -6.79
CA ILE A 124 -9.94 -16.82 -6.18
C ILE A 124 -10.68 -16.02 -7.26
N TYR A 125 -11.91 -15.65 -7.00
CA TYR A 125 -12.65 -14.67 -7.79
C TYR A 125 -12.84 -13.41 -6.98
N ILE A 126 -12.54 -12.24 -7.56
CA ILE A 126 -12.65 -10.95 -6.90
C ILE A 126 -13.63 -10.09 -7.67
N TYR A 127 -14.75 -9.76 -7.05
CA TYR A 127 -15.80 -8.96 -7.65
C TYR A 127 -15.76 -7.53 -7.16
N GLY A 128 -15.86 -6.59 -8.09
CA GLY A 128 -15.98 -5.16 -7.81
C GLY A 128 -16.50 -4.42 -9.03
N VAL A 129 -17.31 -3.38 -8.82
CA VAL A 129 -17.85 -2.56 -9.90
C VAL A 129 -17.40 -1.12 -9.75
N GLY A 130 -17.15 -0.43 -10.87
CA GLY A 130 -16.65 0.95 -10.88
C GLY A 130 -15.28 1.08 -10.19
N SER A 131 -15.16 1.99 -9.24
CA SER A 131 -13.91 2.21 -8.50
C SER A 131 -13.45 0.97 -7.70
N SER A 132 -14.38 0.17 -7.19
CA SER A 132 -14.07 -1.10 -6.52
C SER A 132 -13.55 -2.15 -7.51
N GLY A 133 -13.91 -2.06 -8.79
CA GLY A 133 -13.40 -2.93 -9.85
C GLY A 133 -11.90 -2.73 -10.10
N TYR A 134 -11.41 -1.48 -10.04
CA TYR A 134 -9.98 -1.21 -10.16
C TYR A 134 -9.17 -1.85 -9.02
N LEU A 135 -9.71 -1.79 -7.80
CA LEU A 135 -9.09 -2.48 -6.65
C LEU A 135 -9.11 -3.99 -6.81
N ALA A 136 -10.21 -4.55 -7.33
CA ALA A 136 -10.29 -5.99 -7.60
C ALA A 136 -9.23 -6.43 -8.61
N MET A 137 -9.05 -5.67 -9.70
CA MET A 137 -8.02 -5.97 -10.71
C MET A 137 -6.60 -5.85 -10.15
N GLU A 138 -6.31 -4.79 -9.41
CA GLU A 138 -5.00 -4.58 -8.78
C GLU A 138 -4.68 -5.71 -7.81
N PHE A 139 -5.62 -6.06 -6.93
CA PHE A 139 -5.40 -7.11 -5.93
C PHE A 139 -5.24 -8.48 -6.58
N ALA A 140 -6.03 -8.80 -7.62
CA ALA A 140 -5.85 -10.05 -8.38
C ALA A 140 -4.45 -10.16 -8.98
N GLN A 141 -3.92 -9.09 -9.57
CA GLN A 141 -2.55 -9.06 -10.10
C GLN A 141 -1.51 -9.31 -9.00
N ARG A 142 -1.69 -8.73 -7.82
CA ARG A 142 -0.80 -8.98 -6.67
C ARG A 142 -0.84 -10.44 -6.23
N LEU A 143 -2.03 -11.05 -6.15
CA LEU A 143 -2.18 -12.46 -5.79
C LEU A 143 -1.52 -13.39 -6.82
N ILE A 144 -1.63 -13.07 -8.12
CA ILE A 144 -0.93 -13.81 -9.20
C ILE A 144 0.58 -13.74 -9.00
N ARG A 145 1.14 -12.61 -8.58
CA ARG A 145 2.57 -12.48 -8.27
C ARG A 145 3.01 -13.37 -7.10
N LEU A 146 2.10 -13.73 -6.22
CA LEU A 146 2.33 -14.74 -5.17
C LEU A 146 2.08 -16.16 -5.66
N GLY A 147 1.81 -16.38 -6.95
CA GLY A 147 1.54 -17.71 -7.53
C GLY A 147 0.14 -18.24 -7.17
N LEU A 148 -0.80 -17.38 -6.79
CA LEU A 148 -2.18 -17.74 -6.53
C LEU A 148 -3.02 -17.62 -7.82
N ASP A 149 -3.94 -18.56 -8.06
CA ASP A 149 -4.88 -18.48 -9.17
C ASP A 149 -6.03 -17.51 -8.85
N ALA A 150 -5.90 -16.27 -9.29
CA ALA A 150 -6.82 -15.18 -8.99
C ALA A 150 -7.34 -14.52 -10.26
N GLU A 151 -8.63 -14.20 -10.27
CA GLU A 151 -9.31 -13.52 -11.39
C GLU A 151 -10.23 -12.42 -10.86
N ALA A 152 -10.04 -11.18 -11.34
CA ALA A 152 -10.96 -10.09 -11.08
C ALA A 152 -12.05 -10.03 -12.16
N ILE A 153 -13.31 -9.89 -11.73
CA ILE A 153 -14.46 -9.72 -12.63
C ILE A 153 -15.16 -8.43 -12.23
N THR A 154 -15.20 -7.48 -13.16
CA THR A 154 -15.65 -6.10 -12.88
C THR A 154 -16.88 -5.65 -13.68
N ASN A 155 -17.25 -6.44 -14.69
CA ASN A 155 -18.47 -6.24 -15.44
C ASN A 155 -19.65 -6.90 -14.71
N THR A 156 -20.75 -6.17 -14.55
CA THR A 156 -21.94 -6.63 -13.80
C THR A 156 -22.55 -7.91 -14.35
N HIS A 157 -22.63 -8.03 -15.68
CA HIS A 157 -23.16 -9.25 -16.32
C HIS A 157 -22.22 -10.42 -16.13
N GLU A 158 -20.91 -10.21 -16.27
CA GLU A 158 -19.91 -11.26 -16.09
C GLU A 158 -19.86 -11.76 -14.65
N ILE A 159 -20.05 -10.86 -13.65
CA ILE A 159 -20.14 -11.22 -12.23
C ILE A 159 -21.27 -12.24 -12.04
N LEU A 160 -22.46 -11.97 -12.58
CA LEU A 160 -23.60 -12.87 -12.47
C LEU A 160 -23.40 -14.16 -13.27
N LEU A 161 -22.85 -14.09 -14.48
CA LEU A 161 -22.57 -15.25 -15.31
C LEU A 161 -21.49 -16.17 -14.72
N ASN A 162 -20.58 -15.62 -13.92
CA ASN A 162 -19.52 -16.40 -13.29
C ASN A 162 -20.04 -17.46 -12.30
N GLU A 163 -21.29 -17.37 -11.92
CA GLU A 163 -21.95 -18.38 -11.09
C GLU A 163 -21.75 -19.80 -11.61
N VAL A 164 -21.78 -20.02 -12.94
CA VAL A 164 -21.61 -21.34 -13.55
C VAL A 164 -20.20 -21.93 -13.32
N ARG A 165 -19.21 -21.09 -13.05
CA ARG A 165 -17.81 -21.49 -12.81
C ARG A 165 -17.51 -21.80 -11.35
N ILE A 166 -18.34 -21.32 -10.43
CA ILE A 166 -18.12 -21.41 -8.98
C ILE A 166 -18.24 -22.86 -8.51
N LYS A 167 -17.21 -23.29 -7.74
CA LYS A 167 -17.07 -24.59 -7.11
C LYS A 167 -16.80 -24.44 -5.62
N LYS A 168 -17.03 -25.51 -4.85
CA LYS A 168 -16.86 -25.54 -3.39
C LYS A 168 -15.42 -25.26 -2.90
N ASP A 169 -14.42 -25.48 -3.74
CA ASP A 169 -13.02 -25.24 -3.47
C ASP A 169 -12.53 -23.86 -3.93
N ASN A 170 -13.46 -22.98 -4.32
CA ASN A 170 -13.16 -21.59 -4.65
C ASN A 170 -13.34 -20.67 -3.44
N PHE A 171 -12.64 -19.55 -3.48
CA PHE A 171 -12.90 -18.39 -2.63
C PHE A 171 -13.43 -17.26 -3.51
N VAL A 172 -14.52 -16.65 -3.09
CA VAL A 172 -15.16 -15.53 -3.80
C VAL A 172 -15.17 -14.31 -2.90
N MET A 173 -14.47 -13.28 -3.33
CA MET A 173 -14.33 -12.02 -2.59
C MET A 173 -15.11 -10.91 -3.31
N GLY A 174 -15.87 -10.13 -2.57
CA GLY A 174 -16.53 -8.92 -3.05
C GLY A 174 -15.91 -7.66 -2.47
N ILE A 175 -15.80 -6.61 -3.27
CA ILE A 175 -15.42 -5.27 -2.84
C ILE A 175 -16.56 -4.33 -3.21
N SER A 176 -17.25 -3.74 -2.21
CA SER A 176 -18.29 -2.76 -2.43
C SER A 176 -18.30 -1.72 -1.31
N TYR A 177 -17.66 -0.57 -1.55
CA TYR A 177 -17.58 0.48 -0.53
C TYR A 177 -18.96 0.83 0.06
N SER A 178 -19.95 1.08 -0.77
CA SER A 178 -21.29 1.45 -0.31
C SER A 178 -22.14 0.28 0.21
N GLY A 179 -21.74 -0.96 -0.10
CA GLY A 179 -22.57 -2.15 0.15
C GLY A 179 -23.89 -2.17 -0.64
N LYS A 180 -23.94 -1.47 -1.78
CA LYS A 180 -25.14 -1.34 -2.61
C LYS A 180 -25.04 -2.01 -3.99
N SER A 181 -23.89 -2.58 -4.34
CA SER A 181 -23.70 -3.30 -5.61
C SER A 181 -24.45 -4.63 -5.55
N ILE A 182 -25.67 -4.63 -6.03
CA ILE A 182 -26.59 -5.79 -5.95
C ILE A 182 -25.97 -7.01 -6.63
N GLU A 183 -25.29 -6.81 -7.77
CA GLU A 183 -24.67 -7.87 -8.55
C GLU A 183 -23.56 -8.58 -7.74
N VAL A 184 -22.75 -7.81 -7.03
CA VAL A 184 -21.69 -8.36 -6.17
C VAL A 184 -22.30 -9.15 -5.01
N ILE A 185 -23.32 -8.60 -4.36
CA ILE A 185 -23.98 -9.22 -3.21
C ILE A 185 -24.66 -10.54 -3.62
N GLU A 186 -25.45 -10.52 -4.70
CA GLU A 186 -26.16 -11.72 -5.17
C GLU A 186 -25.18 -12.80 -5.67
N ALA A 187 -24.08 -12.40 -6.32
CA ALA A 187 -23.05 -13.35 -6.73
C ALA A 187 -22.33 -14.00 -5.53
N LEU A 188 -22.04 -13.24 -4.47
CA LEU A 188 -21.49 -13.80 -3.22
C LEU A 188 -22.48 -14.77 -2.55
N LYS A 189 -23.77 -14.41 -2.46
CA LYS A 189 -24.81 -15.29 -1.92
C LYS A 189 -24.93 -16.57 -2.73
N SER A 190 -24.90 -16.48 -4.07
CA SER A 190 -24.92 -17.64 -4.94
C SER A 190 -23.70 -18.53 -4.73
N ALA A 191 -22.51 -17.92 -4.62
CA ALA A 191 -21.26 -18.65 -4.35
C ALA A 191 -21.34 -19.42 -3.01
N SER A 192 -21.81 -18.76 -1.95
CA SER A 192 -22.02 -19.39 -0.64
C SER A 192 -22.99 -20.58 -0.72
N LYS A 193 -24.13 -20.45 -1.41
CA LYS A 193 -25.08 -21.55 -1.62
C LYS A 193 -24.48 -22.73 -2.36
N LYS A 194 -23.48 -22.51 -3.22
CA LYS A 194 -22.72 -23.57 -3.91
C LYS A 194 -21.59 -24.18 -3.07
N GLY A 195 -21.43 -23.70 -1.83
CA GLY A 195 -20.43 -24.18 -0.89
C GLY A 195 -19.05 -23.57 -1.08
N ALA A 196 -18.90 -22.54 -1.93
CA ALA A 196 -17.67 -21.76 -2.00
C ALA A 196 -17.52 -20.88 -0.75
N ARG A 197 -16.29 -20.63 -0.34
CA ARG A 197 -16.00 -19.71 0.76
C ARG A 197 -16.09 -18.27 0.26
N THR A 198 -16.56 -17.37 1.12
CA THR A 198 -16.86 -16.00 0.71
C THR A 198 -16.27 -14.97 1.66
N GLY A 199 -15.73 -13.89 1.09
CA GLY A 199 -15.23 -12.72 1.80
C GLY A 199 -15.83 -11.42 1.26
N PHE A 200 -16.06 -10.45 2.15
CA PHE A 200 -16.63 -9.18 1.71
C PHE A 200 -15.93 -7.98 2.36
N LEU A 201 -15.52 -7.01 1.53
CA LEU A 201 -15.01 -5.72 1.98
C LEU A 201 -16.10 -4.66 1.77
N VAL A 202 -16.58 -4.05 2.86
CA VAL A 202 -17.72 -3.12 2.82
C VAL A 202 -17.63 -2.08 3.94
N ALA A 203 -18.07 -0.84 3.70
CA ALA A 203 -18.08 0.20 4.73
C ALA A 203 -19.31 0.13 5.66
N ASN A 204 -20.34 -0.62 5.31
CA ASN A 204 -21.56 -0.75 6.11
C ASN A 204 -21.99 -2.22 6.23
N ASP A 205 -21.78 -2.80 7.41
CA ASP A 205 -22.07 -4.20 7.69
C ASP A 205 -23.49 -4.48 8.18
N SER A 206 -24.27 -3.43 8.53
CA SER A 206 -25.55 -3.57 9.21
C SER A 206 -26.59 -4.46 8.49
N LYS A 207 -26.39 -4.66 7.18
CA LYS A 207 -27.29 -5.46 6.33
C LYS A 207 -26.73 -6.86 6.00
N PHE A 208 -25.45 -7.13 6.31
CA PHE A 208 -24.72 -8.26 5.79
C PHE A 208 -24.27 -9.26 6.86
N ARG A 209 -24.75 -9.14 8.10
CA ARG A 209 -24.41 -10.07 9.16
C ARG A 209 -25.00 -11.46 8.88
N ASN A 210 -24.12 -12.37 8.52
CA ASN A 210 -24.06 -13.76 9.01
C ASN A 210 -24.69 -14.94 8.28
N GLU A 211 -25.42 -14.80 7.19
CA GLU A 211 -25.92 -16.03 6.54
C GLU A 211 -25.15 -16.44 5.27
N TYR A 212 -24.48 -15.50 4.62
CA TYR A 212 -23.91 -15.73 3.28
C TYR A 212 -22.45 -15.35 3.13
N PHE A 213 -21.83 -14.77 4.16
CA PHE A 213 -20.44 -14.35 4.10
C PHE A 213 -19.66 -14.97 5.25
N ASP A 214 -18.60 -15.70 4.92
CA ASP A 214 -17.76 -16.33 5.92
C ASP A 214 -17.00 -15.26 6.73
N VAL A 215 -16.41 -14.27 6.04
CA VAL A 215 -15.70 -13.16 6.69
C VAL A 215 -16.07 -11.82 6.04
N VAL A 216 -16.33 -10.82 6.88
CA VAL A 216 -16.58 -9.43 6.46
C VAL A 216 -15.51 -8.53 7.10
N LEU A 217 -14.75 -7.82 6.25
CA LEU A 217 -13.82 -6.79 6.67
C LEU A 217 -14.44 -5.41 6.45
N LEU A 218 -14.42 -4.59 7.50
CA LEU A 218 -15.04 -3.28 7.48
C LEU A 218 -14.09 -2.23 6.91
N LEU A 219 -14.59 -1.47 5.94
CA LEU A 219 -13.93 -0.29 5.41
C LEU A 219 -14.28 0.93 6.25
N ALA A 220 -13.32 1.81 6.49
CA ALA A 220 -13.60 3.09 7.14
C ALA A 220 -14.62 3.91 6.32
N HIS A 221 -15.68 4.36 7.00
CA HIS A 221 -16.75 5.10 6.35
C HIS A 221 -16.35 6.57 6.18
N LYS A 222 -16.51 7.11 4.96
CA LYS A 222 -16.21 8.51 4.65
C LYS A 222 -17.34 9.50 5.01
N GLN A 223 -18.50 9.00 5.37
CA GLN A 223 -19.66 9.85 5.73
C GLN A 223 -19.30 10.73 6.91
N ASN A 224 -19.64 11.99 6.86
CA ASN A 224 -19.31 13.03 7.83
C ASN A 224 -17.86 13.56 7.79
N LEU A 225 -17.06 13.20 6.79
CA LEU A 225 -15.80 13.87 6.52
C LEU A 225 -16.04 15.12 5.65
N GLU A 226 -15.35 16.20 5.93
CA GLU A 226 -15.55 17.49 5.24
C GLU A 226 -15.37 17.37 3.71
N TYR A 227 -14.40 16.57 3.28
CA TYR A 227 -14.05 16.39 1.87
C TYR A 227 -14.37 14.98 1.33
N SER A 228 -15.33 14.29 1.94
CA SER A 228 -15.67 12.91 1.63
C SER A 228 -16.02 12.63 0.16
N ASN A 229 -16.57 13.63 -0.53
CA ASN A 229 -16.97 13.51 -1.93
C ASN A 229 -15.82 13.80 -2.91
N ILE A 230 -14.72 14.38 -2.44
CA ILE A 230 -13.57 14.78 -3.27
C ILE A 230 -12.50 13.69 -3.30
N ILE A 231 -12.24 13.05 -2.17
CA ILE A 231 -11.21 12.01 -2.08
C ILE A 231 -11.68 10.68 -2.66
N SER A 232 -10.73 9.87 -3.13
CA SER A 232 -11.01 8.55 -3.68
C SER A 232 -11.71 7.64 -2.66
N PRO A 233 -12.80 6.93 -3.03
CA PRO A 233 -13.40 5.90 -2.18
C PRO A 233 -12.53 4.65 -2.05
N GLN A 234 -11.45 4.53 -2.82
CA GLN A 234 -10.57 3.37 -2.85
C GLN A 234 -9.63 3.32 -1.63
N PHE A 235 -9.25 4.47 -1.08
CA PHE A 235 -8.20 4.57 -0.07
C PHE A 235 -8.40 3.65 1.14
N PRO A 236 -9.58 3.59 1.80
CA PRO A 236 -9.77 2.66 2.92
C PRO A 236 -9.61 1.19 2.54
N ALA A 237 -10.07 0.83 1.33
CA ALA A 237 -9.96 -0.54 0.85
C ALA A 237 -8.53 -0.91 0.47
N MET A 238 -7.74 0.02 -0.08
CA MET A 238 -6.32 -0.20 -0.38
C MET A 238 -5.54 -0.58 0.87
N ILE A 239 -5.76 0.12 1.99
CA ILE A 239 -5.09 -0.20 3.27
C ILE A 239 -5.38 -1.64 3.68
N ILE A 240 -6.65 -2.07 3.60
CA ILE A 240 -7.05 -3.44 3.96
C ILE A 240 -6.40 -4.46 3.02
N LEU A 241 -6.40 -4.19 1.72
CA LEU A 241 -5.78 -5.08 0.74
C LEU A 241 -4.25 -5.18 0.93
N ASP A 242 -3.59 -4.09 1.33
CA ASP A 242 -2.17 -4.09 1.68
C ASP A 242 -1.88 -4.95 2.92
N ILE A 243 -2.71 -4.83 3.96
CA ILE A 243 -2.60 -5.66 5.16
C ILE A 243 -2.79 -7.15 4.81
N LEU A 244 -3.82 -7.49 4.02
CA LEU A 244 -4.06 -8.85 3.58
C LEU A 244 -2.90 -9.39 2.74
N PHE A 245 -2.39 -8.58 1.80
CA PHE A 245 -1.26 -8.97 0.98
C PHE A 245 0.00 -9.25 1.80
N LYS A 246 0.31 -8.38 2.78
CA LYS A 246 1.45 -8.58 3.69
C LYS A 246 1.32 -9.90 4.46
N ARG A 247 0.13 -10.22 4.98
CA ARG A 247 -0.12 -11.47 5.68
C ARG A 247 0.04 -12.69 4.77
N LEU A 248 -0.53 -12.64 3.57
CA LEU A 248 -0.38 -13.70 2.57
C LEU A 248 1.10 -13.94 2.21
N TYR A 249 1.85 -12.85 2.07
CA TYR A 249 3.29 -12.91 1.80
C TYR A 249 4.06 -13.58 2.94
N ASP A 250 3.73 -13.25 4.20
CA ASP A 250 4.41 -13.79 5.38
C ASP A 250 4.08 -15.26 5.64
N GLU A 251 2.83 -15.68 5.41
CA GLU A 251 2.39 -17.05 5.68
C GLU A 251 2.84 -18.07 4.63
N ARG A 252 3.19 -17.64 3.41
CA ARG A 252 3.72 -18.53 2.37
C ARG A 252 5.23 -18.64 2.45
N GLN A 253 5.74 -19.85 2.64
CA GLN A 253 7.18 -20.11 2.75
C GLN A 253 7.97 -19.79 1.47
N ASP A 254 7.32 -19.90 0.29
CA ASP A 254 7.90 -19.67 -1.04
C ASP A 254 7.58 -18.27 -1.62
N SER A 255 6.87 -17.43 -0.87
CA SER A 255 6.36 -16.14 -1.38
C SER A 255 7.47 -15.22 -1.90
N GLY A 256 8.61 -15.17 -1.23
CA GLY A 256 9.74 -14.35 -1.64
C GLY A 256 10.33 -14.80 -2.99
N GLU A 257 10.52 -16.10 -3.18
CA GLU A 257 11.06 -16.65 -4.42
C GLU A 257 10.09 -16.46 -5.59
N VAL A 258 8.81 -16.81 -5.40
CA VAL A 258 7.77 -16.70 -6.42
C VAL A 258 7.56 -15.22 -6.81
N TYR A 259 7.53 -14.33 -5.84
CA TYR A 259 7.41 -12.89 -6.10
C TYR A 259 8.60 -12.36 -6.89
N MET A 260 9.84 -12.70 -6.49
CA MET A 260 11.06 -12.30 -7.21
C MET A 260 11.12 -12.89 -8.62
N GLN A 261 10.67 -14.12 -8.82
CA GLN A 261 10.56 -14.71 -10.17
C GLN A 261 9.61 -13.88 -11.04
N SER A 262 8.46 -13.44 -10.50
CA SER A 262 7.51 -12.61 -11.23
C SER A 262 8.10 -11.26 -11.62
N VAL A 263 8.86 -10.63 -10.73
CA VAL A 263 9.57 -9.35 -10.98
C VAL A 263 10.66 -9.54 -12.05
N ASN A 264 11.48 -10.58 -11.93
CA ASN A 264 12.57 -10.86 -12.87
C ASN A 264 12.04 -11.14 -14.28
N GLN A 265 10.91 -11.85 -14.41
CA GLN A 265 10.29 -12.10 -15.69
C GLN A 265 9.78 -10.82 -16.36
N MET A 266 9.24 -9.89 -15.60
CA MET A 266 8.85 -8.56 -16.13
C MET A 266 10.08 -7.75 -16.56
N LEU A 267 11.15 -7.75 -15.77
CA LEU A 267 12.38 -7.03 -16.08
C LEU A 267 13.14 -7.61 -17.28
N SER A 268 13.11 -8.94 -17.50
CA SER A 268 13.74 -9.56 -18.67
C SER A 268 13.10 -9.11 -19.98
N ILE A 269 11.78 -8.99 -20.01
CA ILE A 269 11.03 -8.49 -21.19
C ILE A 269 11.39 -7.03 -21.51
N ILE A 270 11.66 -6.22 -20.49
CA ILE A 270 12.06 -4.83 -20.67
C ILE A 270 13.47 -4.75 -21.25
N LYS A 271 14.42 -5.56 -20.75
CA LYS A 271 15.81 -5.60 -21.25
C LYS A 271 15.92 -6.08 -22.70
N GLU A 272 15.16 -7.11 -23.07
CA GLU A 272 15.13 -7.58 -24.46
C GLU A 272 14.64 -6.50 -25.44
N LYS A 273 13.75 -5.62 -25.01
CA LYS A 273 13.27 -4.49 -25.85
C LYS A 273 14.27 -3.34 -25.95
N ASP A 274 15.05 -3.09 -24.91
CA ASP A 274 16.09 -2.04 -24.92
C ASP A 274 17.30 -2.46 -25.78
N ASP A 275 17.57 -3.77 -25.93
CA ASP A 275 18.62 -4.30 -26.79
C ASP A 275 18.20 -4.36 -28.30
N GLU A 276 16.90 -4.19 -28.61
CA GLU A 276 16.37 -4.14 -29.99
C GLU A 276 16.19 -2.71 -30.56
N LEU A 277 16.39 -1.65 -29.74
CA LEU A 277 16.32 -0.23 -30.12
C LEU A 277 17.71 0.40 -30.24
#